data_fdaf71da9f6c80a3745cb6c6e6fa1ccb
#
_entry.id   fdaf71da9f6c80a3745cb6c6e6fa1ccb
#
_cell.length_a   1.000
_cell.length_b   1.000
_cell.length_c   1.000
_cell.angle_alpha   90.00
_cell.angle_beta   90.00
_cell.angle_gamma   90.00
#
_symmetry.space_group_name_H-M   'P 1'
#
loop_
_entity.id
_entity.type
_entity.pdbx_description
1 polymer ?
#
loop_
_entity_poly.entity_id
_entity_poly.type
_entity_poly.pdbx_seq_one_letter_code
_entity_poly.pdbx_strand_id
1 'polypeptide(L)' 'MGIKHPKKREYAIISSYNGGAGNLWLSLDRKGNKRKSLARINKMSVSDFYWFLTNRHIRRETRNYVKKVSGKQVKYANL' A
#
# COMPACT_ATOMS: atom_id res chain seq x y z
N MET A 1 -5.57 9.65 8.44
CA MET A 1 -4.35 9.12 7.84
C MET A 1 -3.59 10.24 7.15
N GLY A 2 -2.28 10.29 7.25
CA GLY A 2 -1.47 11.38 6.69
C GLY A 2 -1.14 11.24 5.20
N ILE A 3 -1.83 10.38 4.46
CA ILE A 3 -1.62 10.17 3.03
C ILE A 3 -2.53 11.11 2.25
N LYS A 4 -1.92 11.99 1.44
CA LYS A 4 -2.66 13.07 0.77
C LYS A 4 -3.43 12.63 -0.47
N HIS A 5 -2.88 11.69 -1.25
CA HIS A 5 -3.52 11.25 -2.49
C HIS A 5 -4.59 10.19 -2.21
N PRO A 6 -5.86 10.38 -2.67
CA PRO A 6 -6.94 9.43 -2.37
C PRO A 6 -6.67 8.00 -2.82
N LYS A 7 -6.07 7.81 -3.99
CA LYS A 7 -5.76 6.47 -4.50
C LYS A 7 -4.68 5.79 -3.66
N LYS A 8 -3.67 6.53 -3.22
CA LYS A 8 -2.65 5.99 -2.32
C LYS A 8 -3.23 5.63 -0.96
N ARG A 9 -4.18 6.42 -0.44
CA ARG A 9 -4.91 6.08 0.78
C ARG A 9 -5.65 4.76 0.62
N GLU A 10 -6.33 4.59 -0.50
CA GLU A 10 -7.06 3.36 -0.81
C GLU A 10 -6.13 2.16 -0.79
N TYR A 11 -4.99 2.23 -1.46
CA TYR A 11 -4.00 1.16 -1.47
C TYR A 11 -3.43 0.87 -0.07
N ALA A 12 -3.17 1.90 0.72
CA ALA A 12 -2.70 1.75 2.10
C ALA A 12 -3.75 1.03 2.96
N ILE A 13 -5.01 1.37 2.79
CA ILE A 13 -6.12 0.72 3.50
C ILE A 13 -6.22 -0.75 3.10
N ILE A 14 -6.17 -1.04 1.81
CA ILE A 14 -6.22 -2.42 1.30
C ILE A 14 -5.08 -3.25 1.89
N SER A 15 -3.86 -2.77 1.83
CA SER A 15 -2.71 -3.51 2.37
C SER A 15 -2.79 -3.68 3.88
N SER A 16 -3.27 -2.66 4.59
CA SER A 16 -3.42 -2.71 6.05
C SER A 16 -4.52 -3.66 6.49
N TYR A 17 -5.56 -3.79 5.69
CA TYR A 17 -6.67 -4.71 5.96
C TYR A 17 -6.18 -6.16 6.04
N ASN A 18 -5.28 -6.55 5.15
CA ASN A 18 -4.71 -7.90 5.12
C ASN A 18 -3.50 -8.06 6.04
N GLY A 19 -2.57 -7.12 5.98
CA GLY A 19 -1.27 -7.25 6.63
C GLY A 19 -1.09 -6.44 7.92
N GLY A 20 -2.02 -5.54 8.21
CA GLY A 20 -1.92 -4.63 9.35
C GLY A 20 -1.09 -3.38 9.02
N ALA A 21 -1.46 -2.26 9.64
CA ALA A 21 -0.75 -0.99 9.44
C ALA A 21 0.70 -1.04 9.92
N GLY A 22 0.95 -1.76 11.02
CA GLY A 22 2.32 -1.93 11.55
C GLY A 22 3.27 -2.54 10.53
N ASN A 23 2.83 -3.55 9.79
CA ASN A 23 3.63 -4.18 8.76
C ASN A 23 3.82 -3.27 7.54
N LEU A 24 2.85 -2.41 7.24
CA LEU A 24 3.01 -1.40 6.21
C LEU A 24 4.13 -0.42 6.60
N TRP A 25 4.11 0.07 7.83
CA TRP A 25 5.15 0.98 8.31
C TRP A 25 6.54 0.32 8.30
N LEU A 26 6.62 -0.95 8.74
CA LEU A 26 7.88 -1.71 8.71
C LEU A 26 8.40 -1.92 7.30
N SER A 27 7.51 -2.05 6.32
CA SER A 27 7.91 -2.18 4.91
C SER A 27 8.60 -0.91 4.39
N LEU A 28 8.14 0.25 4.86
CA LEU A 28 8.62 1.55 4.39
C LEU A 28 9.76 2.11 5.24
N ASP A 29 9.82 1.73 6.51
CA ASP A 29 10.83 2.20 7.45
C ASP A 29 11.23 1.05 8.37
N ARG A 30 12.53 0.80 8.48
CA ARG A 30 13.07 -0.33 9.26
C ARG A 30 12.56 -0.37 10.70
N LYS A 31 12.35 0.78 11.30
CA LYS A 31 11.90 0.90 12.69
C LYS A 31 10.38 0.95 12.81
N GLY A 32 9.67 0.86 11.68
CA GLY A 32 8.21 0.94 11.66
C GLY A 32 7.68 2.32 12.04
N ASN A 33 8.45 3.37 11.81
CA ASN A 33 8.05 4.73 12.15
C ASN A 33 6.98 5.22 11.19
N LYS A 34 5.79 5.45 11.71
CA LYS A 34 4.63 5.88 10.91
C LYS A 34 4.89 7.20 10.19
N ARG A 35 5.45 8.18 10.87
CA ARG A 35 5.71 9.51 10.30
C ARG A 35 6.65 9.44 9.09
N LYS A 36 7.75 8.69 9.24
CA LYS A 36 8.72 8.50 8.14
C LYS A 36 8.10 7.72 6.99
N SER A 37 7.31 6.71 7.29
CA SER A 37 6.61 5.91 6.30
C SER A 37 5.64 6.76 5.49
N LEU A 38 4.85 7.60 6.16
CA LEU A 38 3.91 8.50 5.50
C LEU A 38 4.63 9.51 4.60
N ALA A 39 5.78 10.03 5.04
CA ALA A 39 6.58 10.93 4.23
C ALA A 39 7.04 10.26 2.94
N ARG A 40 7.47 8.99 3.02
CA ARG A 40 7.86 8.22 1.83
C ARG A 40 6.69 8.01 0.88
N ILE A 41 5.54 7.61 1.41
CA ILE A 41 4.34 7.39 0.59
C ILE A 41 3.96 8.68 -0.15
N ASN A 42 3.98 9.81 0.52
CA ASN A 42 3.60 11.08 -0.07
C ASN A 42 4.56 11.53 -1.18
N LYS A 43 5.80 11.04 -1.18
CA LYS A 43 6.79 11.32 -2.24
C LYS A 43 6.66 10.38 -3.43
N MET A 44 6.02 9.24 -3.28
CA MET A 44 5.85 8.27 -4.37
C MET A 44 4.69 8.68 -5.27
N SER A 45 4.78 8.35 -6.56
CA SER A 45 3.61 8.37 -7.44
C SER A 45 2.66 7.25 -7.04
N VAL A 46 1.43 7.30 -7.52
CA VAL A 46 0.44 6.22 -7.33
C VAL A 46 0.99 4.90 -7.86
N SER A 47 1.57 4.93 -9.06
CA SER A 47 2.16 3.73 -9.69
C SER A 47 3.31 3.16 -8.87
N ASP A 48 4.19 4.00 -8.36
CA ASP A 48 5.33 3.58 -7.55
C ASP A 48 4.87 2.96 -6.24
N PHE A 49 3.87 3.54 -5.61
CA PHE A 49 3.34 3.01 -4.36
C PHE A 49 2.66 1.65 -4.58
N TYR A 50 1.88 1.52 -5.65
CA TYR A 50 1.28 0.23 -6.01
C TYR A 50 2.36 -0.83 -6.25
N TRP A 51 3.40 -0.48 -7.02
CA TRP A 51 4.52 -1.39 -7.26
C TRP A 51 5.21 -1.80 -5.95
N PHE A 52 5.42 -0.83 -5.06
CA PHE A 52 6.02 -1.09 -3.76
C PHE A 52 5.19 -2.09 -2.96
N LEU A 53 3.89 -1.89 -2.87
CA LEU A 53 2.99 -2.77 -2.11
C LEU A 53 2.95 -4.19 -2.69
N THR A 54 3.06 -4.32 -4.00
CA THR A 54 2.96 -5.62 -4.67
C THR A 54 4.30 -6.34 -4.82
N ASN A 55 5.42 -5.67 -4.55
CA ASN A 55 6.76 -6.24 -4.72
C ASN A 55 7.63 -6.15 -3.48
N ARG A 56 7.44 -5.16 -2.62
CA ARG A 56 8.34 -4.86 -1.50
C ARG A 56 7.70 -4.93 -0.12
N HIS A 57 6.40 -5.08 -0.02
CA HIS A 57 5.75 -5.25 1.28
C HIS A 57 6.37 -6.47 1.98
N ILE A 58 6.59 -6.38 3.30
CA ILE A 58 7.30 -7.45 4.04
C ILE A 58 6.54 -8.76 4.07
N ARG A 59 5.21 -8.75 3.90
CA ARG A 59 4.39 -9.96 3.88
C ARG A 59 4.02 -10.34 2.45
N ARG A 60 4.44 -11.52 2.04
CA ARG A 60 4.12 -12.07 0.72
C ARG A 60 2.60 -12.16 0.49
N GLU A 61 1.87 -12.59 1.50
CA GLU A 61 0.41 -12.70 1.44
C GLU A 61 -0.23 -11.33 1.12
N THR A 62 0.26 -10.27 1.75
CA THR A 62 -0.25 -8.92 1.52
C THR A 62 0.07 -8.44 0.12
N ARG A 63 1.27 -8.73 -0.40
CA ARG A 63 1.63 -8.40 -1.79
C ARG A 63 0.63 -9.01 -2.78
N ASN A 64 0.30 -10.28 -2.58
CA ASN A 64 -0.65 -10.98 -3.44
C ASN A 64 -2.08 -10.47 -3.26
N TYR A 65 -2.45 -10.15 -2.02
CA TYR A 65 -3.76 -9.61 -1.70
C TYR A 65 -4.03 -8.27 -2.40
N VAL A 66 -3.05 -7.36 -2.37
CA VAL A 66 -3.18 -6.06 -3.04
C VAL A 66 -3.37 -6.24 -4.56
N LYS A 67 -2.60 -7.13 -5.18
CA LYS A 67 -2.76 -7.47 -6.60
C LYS A 67 -4.16 -7.99 -6.91
N LYS A 68 -4.65 -8.91 -6.11
CA LYS A 68 -5.94 -9.56 -6.30
C LYS A 68 -7.09 -8.55 -6.20
N VAL A 69 -7.08 -7.75 -5.15
CA VAL A 69 -8.15 -6.77 -4.91
C VAL A 69 -8.13 -5.66 -5.96
N SER A 70 -6.94 -5.14 -6.28
CA SER A 70 -6.79 -4.09 -7.30
C SER A 70 -7.19 -4.60 -8.68
N GLY A 71 -6.83 -5.84 -9.02
CA GLY A 71 -7.23 -6.47 -10.27
C GLY A 71 -8.74 -6.59 -10.40
N LYS A 72 -9.42 -6.96 -9.33
CA LYS A 72 -10.88 -7.04 -9.31
C LYS A 72 -11.53 -5.67 -9.51
N GLN A 73 -10.99 -4.63 -8.87
CA GLN A 73 -11.49 -3.27 -9.02
C GLN A 73 -11.38 -2.78 -10.45
N VAL A 74 -10.24 -3.00 -11.09
CA VAL A 74 -10.02 -2.65 -12.50
C VAL A 74 -11.00 -3.40 -13.40
N LYS A 75 -11.21 -4.70 -13.13
CA LYS A 75 -12.14 -5.53 -13.89
C LYS A 75 -13.57 -5.00 -13.82
N TYR A 76 -14.02 -4.61 -12.63
CA TYR A 76 -15.34 -4.02 -12.45
C TYR A 76 -15.46 -2.66 -13.13
N ALA A 77 -14.43 -1.86 -13.10
CA ALA A 77 -14.43 -0.54 -13.73
C ALA A 77 -14.58 -0.62 -15.24
N ASN A 78 -14.19 -1.73 -15.85
CA ASN A 78 -14.28 -1.95 -17.30
C ASN A 78 -15.61 -2.57 -17.74
N LEU A 79 -16.48 -2.85 -16.79
CA LEU A 79 -17.82 -3.35 -17.09
C LEU A 79 -18.80 -2.20 -17.23
#